data_10d54d363fbd85e71c47bcaffb393154
#
_entry.id   10d54d363fbd85e71c47bcaffb393154
#
_cell.length_a   1.000
_cell.length_b   1.000
_cell.length_c   1.000
_cell.angle_alpha   90.00
_cell.angle_beta   90.00
_cell.angle_gamma   90.00
#
_symmetry.space_group_name_H-M   'P 1'
#
loop_
_entity.id
_entity.type
_entity.pdbx_description
1 polymer ?
#
loop_
_entity_poly.entity_id
_entity_poly.type
_entity_poly.pdbx_seq_one_letter_code
_entity_poly.pdbx_strand_id
1 'polypeptide(L)'
;MKEGYGLLGDFIRQVDVRNTDGKEENLLGVSVQKMFIPSIANTVGTDFTKYKVVKRGQFTYIPDTSRRGDKIGIALLTDYDEGLVSNIYTVFEVKDENELLPEYLMLWFSRPEFDRYARFKSHGSVREIMDWDEMCKVELPVPSIEKQRSIVKAYNTITDRIELKRKINDNLAEYLNCIYIEQAKDTQDTIPLSEICKYVTDKSAFSDIGSHVYVSTENILPDKPGVASFGTTDFSERVTYFQAEDVLVSNIRPYFKKMWFATTSGGCNADVLCFRALDKKYAYLLKSIMFQDGFFDYVMSGARCNV
;
A
#
# COMPACT_ATOMS: atom_id res chain seq x y z
N MET A 1 4.17 -32.97 -15.61
CA MET A 1 4.66 -31.56 -15.54
C MET A 1 4.40 -30.90 -16.87
N LYS A 2 3.99 -29.63 -16.87
CA LYS A 2 3.91 -28.84 -18.10
C LYS A 2 5.32 -28.59 -18.64
N GLU A 3 5.49 -28.55 -19.94
CA GLU A 3 6.77 -28.24 -20.57
C GLU A 3 7.26 -26.86 -20.09
N GLY A 4 8.53 -26.76 -19.66
CA GLY A 4 9.11 -25.53 -19.09
C GLY A 4 8.75 -25.24 -17.63
N TYR A 5 8.09 -26.17 -16.91
CA TYR A 5 7.83 -26.07 -15.48
C TYR A 5 8.75 -27.01 -14.69
N GLY A 6 9.18 -26.55 -13.51
CA GLY A 6 9.96 -27.34 -12.54
C GLY A 6 9.29 -27.32 -11.17
N LEU A 7 9.68 -28.25 -10.31
CA LEU A 7 9.30 -28.22 -8.90
C LEU A 7 10.20 -27.25 -8.15
N LEU A 8 9.63 -26.39 -7.33
CA LEU A 8 10.38 -25.38 -6.60
C LEU A 8 11.48 -26.00 -5.72
N GLY A 9 11.22 -27.15 -5.11
CA GLY A 9 12.20 -27.88 -4.29
C GLY A 9 13.47 -28.30 -5.02
N ASP A 10 13.45 -28.39 -6.36
CA ASP A 10 14.65 -28.65 -7.13
C ASP A 10 15.63 -27.48 -7.11
N PHE A 11 15.11 -26.25 -6.98
CA PHE A 11 15.84 -24.98 -7.12
C PHE A 11 16.15 -24.28 -5.80
N ILE A 12 15.50 -24.65 -4.69
CA ILE A 12 15.66 -23.98 -3.39
C ILE A 12 16.18 -24.94 -2.31
N ARG A 13 16.78 -24.35 -1.29
CA ARG A 13 17.17 -25.09 -0.07
C ARG A 13 16.89 -24.25 1.18
N GLN A 14 16.58 -24.90 2.28
CA GLN A 14 16.47 -24.27 3.59
C GLN A 14 17.82 -23.80 4.11
N VAL A 15 17.77 -22.69 4.86
CA VAL A 15 18.90 -22.13 5.61
C VAL A 15 18.48 -21.99 7.06
N ASP A 16 19.29 -22.50 8.00
CA ASP A 16 19.04 -22.37 9.44
C ASP A 16 20.30 -21.90 10.17
N VAL A 17 20.66 -20.66 9.94
CA VAL A 17 21.77 -19.99 10.65
C VAL A 17 21.20 -19.29 11.88
N ARG A 18 21.69 -19.67 13.07
CA ARG A 18 21.24 -19.11 14.35
C ARG A 18 22.08 -17.89 14.75
N ASN A 19 21.45 -16.96 15.42
CA ASN A 19 22.08 -15.78 16.00
C ASN A 19 22.81 -16.12 17.30
N THR A 20 23.85 -16.95 17.22
CA THR A 20 24.58 -17.47 18.39
C THR A 20 25.20 -16.38 19.28
N ASP A 21 25.48 -15.21 18.68
CA ASP A 21 26.08 -14.08 19.37
C ASP A 21 25.06 -13.23 20.16
N GLY A 22 23.77 -13.55 20.03
CA GLY A 22 22.69 -12.83 20.71
C GLY A 22 22.55 -11.36 20.32
N LYS A 23 23.03 -10.95 19.14
CA LYS A 23 22.90 -9.57 18.62
C LYS A 23 21.43 -9.19 18.47
N GLU A 24 21.11 -7.91 18.72
CA GLU A 24 19.73 -7.37 18.64
C GLU A 24 19.59 -6.36 17.50
N GLU A 25 20.34 -6.54 16.42
CA GLU A 25 20.36 -5.62 15.29
C GLU A 25 19.42 -6.10 14.17
N ASN A 26 18.77 -5.16 13.47
CA ASN A 26 17.91 -5.41 12.31
C ASN A 26 16.86 -6.51 12.54
N LEU A 27 16.05 -6.35 13.60
CA LEU A 27 14.93 -7.25 13.85
C LEU A 27 13.84 -7.06 12.79
N LEU A 28 13.57 -8.11 12.04
CA LEU A 28 12.66 -8.07 10.90
C LEU A 28 11.45 -8.97 11.10
N GLY A 29 10.33 -8.51 10.59
CA GLY A 29 9.12 -9.29 10.35
C GLY A 29 8.81 -9.35 8.86
N VAL A 30 7.90 -10.25 8.48
CA VAL A 30 7.42 -10.38 7.10
C VAL A 30 5.95 -9.99 7.03
N SER A 31 5.62 -9.03 6.17
CA SER A 31 4.26 -8.55 5.96
C SER A 31 3.50 -9.39 4.92
N VAL A 32 2.18 -9.27 4.92
CA VAL A 32 1.32 -9.83 3.86
C VAL A 32 1.45 -9.10 2.51
N GLN A 33 2.09 -7.92 2.49
CA GLN A 33 2.51 -7.23 1.27
C GLN A 33 3.79 -7.83 0.66
N LYS A 34 4.30 -8.92 1.27
CA LYS A 34 5.45 -9.68 0.80
C LYS A 34 6.76 -8.88 0.80
N MET A 35 6.95 -8.12 1.86
CA MET A 35 8.15 -7.35 2.11
C MET A 35 8.59 -7.51 3.56
N PHE A 36 9.89 -7.32 3.81
CA PHE A 36 10.38 -7.18 5.17
C PHE A 36 9.93 -5.84 5.77
N ILE A 37 9.61 -5.87 7.03
CA ILE A 37 9.27 -4.68 7.84
C ILE A 37 10.04 -4.77 9.17
N PRO A 38 10.35 -3.64 9.82
CA PRO A 38 10.84 -3.67 11.19
C PRO A 38 9.89 -4.49 12.09
N SER A 39 10.45 -5.32 12.96
CA SER A 39 9.64 -6.13 13.87
C SER A 39 8.92 -5.23 14.86
N ILE A 40 7.60 -5.43 14.98
CA ILE A 40 6.74 -4.75 15.98
C ILE A 40 6.55 -5.61 17.24
N ALA A 41 7.24 -6.76 17.35
CA ALA A 41 7.11 -7.65 18.49
C ALA A 41 7.69 -7.01 19.74
N ASN A 42 7.05 -7.26 20.90
CA ASN A 42 7.65 -6.92 22.18
C ASN A 42 8.87 -7.83 22.44
N THR A 43 10.05 -7.23 22.55
CA THR A 43 11.32 -7.92 22.68
C THR A 43 11.81 -8.05 24.14
N VAL A 44 11.06 -7.48 25.09
CA VAL A 44 11.44 -7.53 26.53
C VAL A 44 11.50 -8.98 27.02
N GLY A 45 12.68 -9.41 27.46
CA GLY A 45 12.91 -10.78 27.94
C GLY A 45 13.03 -11.83 26.84
N THR A 46 13.18 -11.42 25.58
CA THR A 46 13.36 -12.33 24.44
C THR A 46 14.80 -12.85 24.38
N ASP A 47 14.94 -14.15 24.18
CA ASP A 47 16.23 -14.78 23.92
C ASP A 47 16.54 -14.75 22.41
N PHE A 48 17.37 -13.79 22.01
CA PHE A 48 17.75 -13.58 20.61
C PHE A 48 18.65 -14.66 20.04
N THR A 49 19.27 -15.50 20.87
CA THR A 49 20.09 -16.64 20.39
C THR A 49 19.25 -17.67 19.62
N LYS A 50 17.92 -17.67 19.84
CA LYS A 50 16.96 -18.53 19.14
C LYS A 50 16.53 -17.98 17.77
N TYR A 51 16.83 -16.72 17.49
CA TYR A 51 16.50 -16.09 16.21
C TYR A 51 17.37 -16.66 15.10
N LYS A 52 16.86 -16.54 13.88
CA LYS A 52 17.59 -16.92 12.67
C LYS A 52 18.14 -15.68 12.00
N VAL A 53 19.35 -15.83 11.45
CA VAL A 53 19.95 -14.82 10.58
C VAL A 53 19.45 -15.06 9.16
N VAL A 54 18.96 -14.00 8.52
CA VAL A 54 18.62 -13.96 7.10
C VAL A 54 19.57 -13.01 6.39
N LYS A 55 20.12 -13.39 5.25
CA LYS A 55 21.08 -12.60 4.47
C LYS A 55 20.44 -12.09 3.18
N ARG A 56 21.05 -11.05 2.60
CA ARG A 56 20.66 -10.53 1.27
C ARG A 56 20.58 -11.67 0.26
N GLY A 57 19.53 -11.67 -0.57
CA GLY A 57 19.25 -12.74 -1.53
C GLY A 57 18.52 -13.96 -0.95
N GLN A 58 18.31 -14.01 0.36
CA GLN A 58 17.55 -15.09 1.00
C GLN A 58 16.09 -14.67 1.20
N PHE A 59 15.24 -15.68 1.21
CA PHE A 59 13.81 -15.57 1.48
C PHE A 59 13.48 -15.93 2.92
N THR A 60 12.43 -15.32 3.42
CA THR A 60 11.82 -15.72 4.68
C THR A 60 10.32 -15.82 4.51
N TYR A 61 9.70 -16.90 4.98
CA TYR A 61 8.24 -17.00 5.00
C TYR A 61 7.71 -17.51 6.35
N ILE A 62 6.45 -17.16 6.60
CA ILE A 62 5.70 -17.68 7.74
C ILE A 62 4.81 -18.81 7.23
N PRO A 63 4.94 -20.03 7.77
CA PRO A 63 4.10 -21.15 7.35
C PRO A 63 2.59 -20.95 7.63
N ASP A 64 2.23 -20.19 8.67
CA ASP A 64 0.84 -19.93 9.09
C ASP A 64 0.13 -19.03 8.07
N THR A 65 -0.95 -19.54 7.47
CA THR A 65 -1.80 -18.83 6.50
C THR A 65 -3.14 -18.38 7.09
N SER A 66 -3.63 -19.01 8.16
CA SER A 66 -5.01 -18.87 8.68
C SER A 66 -5.34 -17.52 9.31
N ARG A 67 -4.33 -16.76 9.76
CA ARG A 67 -4.50 -15.49 10.50
C ARG A 67 -4.18 -14.24 9.69
N ARG A 68 -3.96 -14.37 8.37
CA ARG A 68 -3.38 -13.32 7.53
C ARG A 68 -4.25 -12.93 6.33
N GLY A 69 -5.56 -13.18 6.40
CA GLY A 69 -6.49 -12.79 5.34
C GLY A 69 -6.21 -13.54 4.03
N ASP A 70 -6.03 -14.85 4.12
CA ASP A 70 -5.78 -15.74 2.97
C ASP A 70 -4.49 -15.44 2.17
N LYS A 71 -3.51 -14.80 2.82
CA LYS A 71 -2.21 -14.48 2.21
C LYS A 71 -1.07 -15.11 3.00
N ILE A 72 -0.08 -15.62 2.28
CA ILE A 72 1.17 -16.09 2.89
C ILE A 72 2.14 -14.91 3.03
N GLY A 73 2.71 -14.75 4.23
CA GLY A 73 3.81 -13.81 4.45
C GLY A 73 5.11 -14.42 3.95
N ILE A 74 5.64 -13.90 2.85
CA ILE A 74 6.92 -14.30 2.26
C ILE A 74 7.62 -13.05 1.73
N ALA A 75 8.94 -12.95 1.90
CA ALA A 75 9.73 -11.82 1.40
C ALA A 75 11.15 -12.24 1.03
N LEU A 76 11.74 -11.52 0.08
CA LEU A 76 13.14 -11.60 -0.32
C LEU A 76 13.88 -10.43 0.34
N LEU A 77 15.02 -10.68 1.01
CA LEU A 77 15.83 -9.65 1.62
C LEU A 77 16.70 -8.95 0.57
N THR A 78 16.41 -7.66 0.34
CA THR A 78 17.13 -6.80 -0.62
C THR A 78 17.71 -5.55 0.03
N ASP A 79 17.11 -5.05 1.11
CA ASP A 79 17.39 -3.73 1.67
C ASP A 79 18.52 -3.72 2.70
N TYR A 80 18.80 -4.89 3.30
CA TYR A 80 19.86 -5.08 4.30
C TYR A 80 20.81 -6.18 3.86
N ASP A 81 22.05 -6.15 4.32
CA ASP A 81 23.00 -7.23 4.10
C ASP A 81 22.63 -8.46 4.92
N GLU A 82 22.18 -8.24 6.16
CA GLU A 82 21.61 -9.26 7.02
C GLU A 82 20.56 -8.70 7.98
N GLY A 83 19.71 -9.57 8.50
CA GLY A 83 18.70 -9.24 9.52
C GLY A 83 18.34 -10.45 10.35
N LEU A 84 17.62 -10.21 11.44
CA LEU A 84 17.17 -11.25 12.36
C LEU A 84 15.68 -11.48 12.24
N VAL A 85 15.28 -12.73 12.13
CA VAL A 85 13.87 -13.14 12.13
C VAL A 85 13.60 -14.16 13.23
N SER A 86 12.38 -14.15 13.76
CA SER A 86 11.98 -15.11 14.80
C SER A 86 12.15 -16.56 14.32
N ASN A 87 12.37 -17.46 15.25
CA ASN A 87 12.54 -18.90 14.98
C ASN A 87 11.36 -19.57 14.28
N ILE A 88 10.17 -18.97 14.32
CA ILE A 88 8.96 -19.47 13.64
C ILE A 88 9.01 -19.32 12.13
N TYR A 89 9.88 -18.45 11.63
CA TYR A 89 10.05 -18.25 10.19
C TYR A 89 10.92 -19.35 9.58
N THR A 90 10.62 -19.70 8.35
CA THR A 90 11.48 -20.52 7.52
C THR A 90 12.31 -19.63 6.61
N VAL A 91 13.63 -19.76 6.69
CA VAL A 91 14.58 -19.07 5.82
C VAL A 91 15.01 -20.05 4.74
N PHE A 92 15.10 -19.61 3.50
CA PHE A 92 15.56 -20.41 2.37
C PHE A 92 16.22 -19.54 1.30
N GLU A 93 16.95 -20.17 0.41
CA GLU A 93 17.63 -19.51 -0.70
C GLU A 93 17.54 -20.33 -1.99
N VAL A 94 17.79 -19.70 -3.10
CA VAL A 94 17.97 -20.36 -4.39
C VAL A 94 19.31 -21.09 -4.39
N LYS A 95 19.35 -22.31 -4.93
CA LYS A 95 20.56 -23.14 -4.99
C LYS A 95 21.58 -22.62 -6.00
N ASP A 96 21.11 -22.22 -7.18
CA ASP A 96 21.92 -21.69 -8.29
C ASP A 96 21.17 -20.53 -8.98
N GLU A 97 21.70 -19.33 -8.87
CA GLU A 97 21.15 -18.12 -9.50
C GLU A 97 21.33 -18.11 -11.03
N ASN A 98 22.13 -19.02 -11.60
CA ASN A 98 22.19 -19.20 -13.05
C ASN A 98 21.02 -20.02 -13.60
N GLU A 99 20.28 -20.73 -12.75
CA GLU A 99 19.08 -21.47 -13.12
C GLU A 99 17.80 -20.71 -12.74
N LEU A 100 17.75 -20.14 -11.53
CA LEU A 100 16.58 -19.40 -11.01
C LEU A 100 17.03 -18.12 -10.29
N LEU A 101 16.60 -16.95 -10.77
CA LEU A 101 16.86 -15.69 -10.09
C LEU A 101 15.95 -15.51 -8.87
N PRO A 102 16.48 -15.10 -7.69
CA PRO A 102 15.67 -14.77 -6.52
C PRO A 102 14.59 -13.74 -6.81
N GLU A 103 14.89 -12.67 -7.53
CA GLU A 103 13.94 -11.62 -7.88
C GLU A 103 12.82 -12.15 -8.80
N TYR A 104 13.13 -13.02 -9.74
CA TYR A 104 12.13 -13.66 -10.58
C TYR A 104 11.20 -14.57 -9.74
N LEU A 105 11.78 -15.35 -8.82
CA LEU A 105 11.02 -16.17 -7.89
C LEU A 105 10.12 -15.31 -6.98
N MET A 106 10.60 -14.14 -6.51
CA MET A 106 9.80 -13.22 -5.72
C MET A 106 8.61 -12.67 -6.50
N LEU A 107 8.76 -12.38 -7.81
CA LEU A 107 7.64 -12.00 -8.68
C LEU A 107 6.59 -13.12 -8.79
N TRP A 108 7.02 -14.36 -8.83
CA TRP A 108 6.11 -15.52 -8.80
C TRP A 108 5.32 -15.58 -7.50
N PHE A 109 5.97 -15.44 -6.35
CA PHE A 109 5.32 -15.42 -5.05
C PHE A 109 4.39 -14.23 -4.84
N SER A 110 4.64 -13.10 -5.50
CA SER A 110 3.83 -11.87 -5.38
C SER A 110 2.45 -11.98 -6.05
N ARG A 111 2.20 -13.03 -6.81
CA ARG A 111 0.93 -13.22 -7.53
C ARG A 111 -0.20 -13.66 -6.58
N PRO A 112 -1.42 -13.17 -6.78
CA PRO A 112 -2.60 -13.63 -6.03
C PRO A 112 -2.88 -15.14 -6.18
N GLU A 113 -2.46 -15.74 -7.32
CA GLU A 113 -2.57 -17.18 -7.56
C GLU A 113 -1.75 -17.98 -6.56
N PHE A 114 -0.56 -17.50 -6.19
CA PHE A 114 0.27 -18.16 -5.21
C PHE A 114 -0.36 -18.09 -3.81
N ASP A 115 -0.97 -16.97 -3.43
CA ASP A 115 -1.69 -16.88 -2.15
C ASP A 115 -2.85 -17.88 -2.09
N ARG A 116 -3.64 -18.00 -3.18
CA ARG A 116 -4.72 -19.00 -3.26
C ARG A 116 -4.20 -20.43 -3.20
N TYR A 117 -3.08 -20.71 -3.88
CA TYR A 117 -2.42 -22.02 -3.82
C TYR A 117 -1.95 -22.32 -2.41
N ALA A 118 -1.23 -21.38 -1.78
CA ALA A 118 -0.73 -21.54 -0.41
C ALA A 118 -1.87 -21.80 0.57
N ARG A 119 -2.97 -21.07 0.45
CA ARG A 119 -4.17 -21.25 1.27
C ARG A 119 -4.80 -22.64 1.06
N PHE A 120 -4.97 -23.06 -0.19
CA PHE A 120 -5.54 -24.37 -0.54
C PHE A 120 -4.69 -25.54 -0.06
N LYS A 121 -3.37 -25.40 -0.08
CA LYS A 121 -2.40 -26.41 0.33
C LYS A 121 -2.09 -26.42 1.82
N SER A 122 -2.56 -25.41 2.55
CA SER A 122 -2.37 -25.33 4.00
C SER A 122 -3.26 -26.33 4.73
N HIS A 123 -2.71 -27.03 5.71
CA HIS A 123 -3.39 -28.04 6.51
C HIS A 123 -3.25 -27.77 8.01
N GLY A 124 -4.20 -28.20 8.79
CA GLY A 124 -4.18 -28.13 10.25
C GLY A 124 -5.55 -27.77 10.84
N SER A 125 -5.86 -28.32 12.02
CA SER A 125 -7.16 -28.12 12.68
C SER A 125 -7.23 -26.84 13.52
N VAL A 126 -6.10 -26.32 13.98
CA VAL A 126 -6.01 -25.13 14.85
C VAL A 126 -5.30 -23.98 14.11
N ARG A 127 -4.30 -24.29 13.32
CA ARG A 127 -3.58 -23.38 12.43
C ARG A 127 -3.35 -24.07 11.12
N GLU A 128 -3.78 -23.44 10.04
CA GLU A 128 -3.50 -23.93 8.70
C GLU A 128 -2.09 -23.49 8.31
N ILE A 129 -1.25 -24.48 7.97
CA ILE A 129 0.17 -24.30 7.73
C ILE A 129 0.49 -24.81 6.34
N MET A 130 1.17 -24.00 5.54
CA MET A 130 1.90 -24.43 4.35
C MET A 130 3.32 -24.80 4.78
N ASP A 131 3.58 -26.09 4.96
CA ASP A 131 4.90 -26.56 5.37
C ASP A 131 5.93 -26.50 4.26
N TRP A 132 7.18 -26.84 4.59
CA TRP A 132 8.28 -26.82 3.65
C TRP A 132 8.12 -27.84 2.52
N ASP A 133 7.58 -29.00 2.82
CA ASP A 133 7.40 -30.07 1.82
C ASP A 133 6.34 -29.66 0.78
N GLU A 134 5.28 -28.98 1.20
CA GLU A 134 4.30 -28.40 0.28
C GLU A 134 4.88 -27.21 -0.51
N MET A 135 5.76 -26.42 0.09
CA MET A 135 6.50 -25.37 -0.63
C MET A 135 7.37 -25.98 -1.74
N CYS A 136 8.06 -27.08 -1.46
CA CYS A 136 8.90 -27.76 -2.45
C CYS A 136 8.10 -28.37 -3.62
N LYS A 137 6.82 -28.67 -3.43
CA LYS A 137 5.93 -29.23 -4.48
C LYS A 137 5.31 -28.17 -5.39
N VAL A 138 5.56 -26.89 -5.15
CA VAL A 138 5.07 -25.81 -6.02
C VAL A 138 5.65 -25.97 -7.42
N GLU A 139 4.78 -26.04 -8.42
CA GLU A 139 5.18 -26.00 -9.82
C GLU A 139 5.27 -24.55 -10.30
N LEU A 140 6.41 -24.17 -10.87
CA LEU A 140 6.62 -22.84 -11.44
C LEU A 140 7.28 -22.92 -12.82
N PRO A 141 7.04 -21.95 -13.71
CA PRO A 141 7.77 -21.86 -14.97
C PRO A 141 9.20 -21.39 -14.68
N VAL A 142 10.17 -22.10 -15.26
CA VAL A 142 11.59 -21.76 -15.19
C VAL A 142 12.13 -21.55 -16.61
N PRO A 143 11.88 -20.36 -17.20
CA PRO A 143 12.42 -20.01 -18.51
C PRO A 143 13.94 -19.79 -18.42
N SER A 144 14.60 -19.59 -19.58
CA SER A 144 16.04 -19.31 -19.59
C SER A 144 16.38 -18.10 -18.72
N ILE A 145 17.59 -18.09 -18.18
CA ILE A 145 18.06 -17.03 -17.27
C ILE A 145 17.99 -15.63 -17.90
N GLU A 146 18.22 -15.53 -19.22
CA GLU A 146 18.10 -14.28 -19.96
C GLU A 146 16.64 -13.80 -19.98
N LYS A 147 15.68 -14.72 -20.11
CA LYS A 147 14.26 -14.39 -20.07
C LYS A 147 13.83 -13.95 -18.67
N GLN A 148 14.33 -14.63 -17.61
CA GLN A 148 14.08 -14.22 -16.23
C GLN A 148 14.61 -12.82 -15.96
N ARG A 149 15.85 -12.51 -16.35
CA ARG A 149 16.46 -11.17 -16.25
C ARG A 149 15.64 -10.12 -16.99
N SER A 150 15.17 -10.46 -18.19
CA SER A 150 14.32 -9.53 -18.97
C SER A 150 12.99 -9.22 -18.28
N ILE A 151 12.35 -10.22 -17.65
CA ILE A 151 11.10 -10.07 -16.89
C ILE A 151 11.33 -9.18 -15.65
N VAL A 152 12.35 -9.50 -14.86
CA VAL A 152 12.72 -8.71 -13.66
C VAL A 152 13.02 -7.27 -14.03
N LYS A 153 13.84 -7.04 -15.08
CA LYS A 153 14.15 -5.70 -15.57
C LYS A 153 12.90 -4.93 -16.00
N ALA A 154 12.00 -5.56 -16.73
CA ALA A 154 10.77 -4.91 -17.18
C ALA A 154 9.88 -4.51 -15.98
N TYR A 155 9.74 -5.41 -15.00
CA TYR A 155 8.99 -5.13 -13.77
C TYR A 155 9.61 -3.98 -12.98
N ASN A 156 10.91 -4.02 -12.68
CA ASN A 156 11.62 -2.99 -11.94
C ASN A 156 11.54 -1.64 -12.65
N THR A 157 11.68 -1.59 -13.99
CA THR A 157 11.53 -0.35 -14.75
C THR A 157 10.18 0.32 -14.52
N ILE A 158 9.10 -0.48 -14.39
CA ILE A 158 7.74 0.06 -14.15
C ILE A 158 7.61 0.53 -12.69
N THR A 159 8.05 -0.29 -11.73
CA THR A 159 7.96 0.04 -10.30
C THR A 159 8.80 1.26 -9.96
N ASP A 160 10.03 1.36 -10.45
CA ASP A 160 10.91 2.51 -10.24
C ASP A 160 10.29 3.80 -10.81
N ARG A 161 9.64 3.71 -12.00
CA ARG A 161 8.94 4.86 -12.57
C ARG A 161 7.72 5.29 -11.76
N ILE A 162 6.99 4.34 -11.19
CA ILE A 162 5.85 4.64 -10.30
C ILE A 162 6.36 5.33 -9.04
N GLU A 163 7.41 4.80 -8.43
CA GLU A 163 8.02 5.39 -7.22
C GLU A 163 8.58 6.79 -7.48
N LEU A 164 9.32 6.96 -8.58
CA LEU A 164 9.85 8.28 -8.97
C LEU A 164 8.73 9.30 -9.19
N LYS A 165 7.65 8.90 -9.87
CA LYS A 165 6.49 9.79 -10.06
C LYS A 165 5.81 10.17 -8.75
N ARG A 166 5.71 9.24 -7.80
CA ARG A 166 5.20 9.55 -6.45
C ARG A 166 6.08 10.59 -5.76
N LYS A 167 7.40 10.37 -5.71
CA LYS A 167 8.35 11.32 -5.13
C LYS A 167 8.28 12.70 -5.79
N ILE A 168 8.14 12.77 -7.12
CA ILE A 168 7.97 14.04 -7.83
C ILE A 168 6.67 14.74 -7.40
N ASN A 169 5.56 14.01 -7.30
CA ASN A 169 4.29 14.58 -6.89
C ASN A 169 4.33 15.10 -5.44
N ASP A 170 4.98 14.36 -4.55
CA ASP A 170 5.14 14.76 -3.15
C ASP A 170 5.99 16.02 -3.03
N ASN A 171 7.13 16.09 -3.73
CA ASN A 171 8.00 17.27 -3.77
C ASN A 171 7.29 18.49 -4.38
N LEU A 172 6.49 18.31 -5.44
CA LEU A 172 5.70 19.40 -6.04
C LEU A 172 4.63 19.90 -5.09
N ALA A 173 3.97 19.01 -4.35
CA ALA A 173 2.98 19.40 -3.36
C ALA A 173 3.63 20.22 -2.22
N GLU A 174 4.79 19.78 -1.73
CA GLU A 174 5.56 20.51 -0.72
C GLU A 174 6.03 21.87 -1.22
N TYR A 175 6.55 21.94 -2.44
CA TYR A 175 6.99 23.19 -3.07
C TYR A 175 5.84 24.19 -3.22
N LEU A 176 4.69 23.76 -3.71
CA LEU A 176 3.49 24.61 -3.81
C LEU A 176 3.03 25.10 -2.43
N ASN A 177 3.15 24.25 -1.42
CA ASN A 177 2.84 24.63 -0.05
C ASN A 177 3.80 25.71 0.47
N CYS A 178 5.09 25.60 0.23
CA CYS A 178 6.08 26.62 0.59
C CYS A 178 5.78 27.97 -0.09
N ILE A 179 5.48 27.98 -1.39
CA ILE A 179 5.10 29.20 -2.12
C ILE A 179 3.86 29.83 -1.50
N TYR A 180 2.83 29.02 -1.22
CA TYR A 180 1.61 29.53 -0.60
C TYR A 180 1.89 30.19 0.74
N ILE A 181 2.64 29.52 1.63
CA ILE A 181 2.99 30.05 2.96
C ILE A 181 3.79 31.35 2.85
N GLU A 182 4.75 31.39 1.92
CA GLU A 182 5.59 32.59 1.71
C GLU A 182 4.77 33.78 1.24
N GLN A 183 3.89 33.60 0.27
CA GLN A 183 3.00 34.65 -0.22
C GLN A 183 1.93 35.05 0.79
N ALA A 184 1.46 34.11 1.62
CA ALA A 184 0.46 34.41 2.65
C ALA A 184 1.03 35.19 3.85
N LYS A 185 2.34 35.14 4.12
CA LYS A 185 2.98 35.83 5.26
C LYS A 185 2.84 37.34 5.22
N ASP A 186 2.88 37.93 4.05
CA ASP A 186 2.85 39.39 3.86
C ASP A 186 1.44 39.95 3.68
N THR A 187 0.43 39.07 3.67
CA THR A 187 -0.96 39.46 3.44
C THR A 187 -1.68 39.59 4.77
N GLN A 188 -2.08 40.83 5.16
CA GLN A 188 -2.88 41.07 6.36
C GLN A 188 -4.40 40.98 6.08
N ASP A 189 -4.80 41.06 4.82
CA ASP A 189 -6.19 40.97 4.42
C ASP A 189 -6.64 39.52 4.32
N THR A 190 -7.66 39.18 5.09
CA THR A 190 -8.30 37.85 5.05
C THR A 190 -9.71 37.97 4.50
N ILE A 191 -10.10 37.00 3.67
CA ILE A 191 -11.48 36.89 3.18
C ILE A 191 -12.07 35.54 3.63
N PRO A 192 -13.37 35.46 3.86
CA PRO A 192 -14.05 34.21 4.15
C PRO A 192 -13.87 33.21 3.02
N LEU A 193 -13.68 31.92 3.34
CA LEU A 193 -13.56 30.85 2.34
C LEU A 193 -14.77 30.80 1.41
N SER A 194 -15.93 31.20 1.89
CA SER A 194 -17.19 31.32 1.11
C SER A 194 -17.15 32.30 -0.06
N GLU A 195 -16.16 33.20 -0.10
CA GLU A 195 -15.98 34.13 -1.23
C GLU A 195 -15.23 33.50 -2.41
N ILE A 196 -14.54 32.39 -2.17
CA ILE A 196 -13.76 31.66 -3.21
C ILE A 196 -14.32 30.27 -3.54
N CYS A 197 -15.12 29.66 -2.64
CA CYS A 197 -15.72 28.36 -2.88
C CYS A 197 -17.14 28.26 -2.32
N LYS A 198 -17.85 27.23 -2.79
CA LYS A 198 -19.14 26.81 -2.26
C LYS A 198 -19.12 25.34 -1.87
N TYR A 199 -19.91 25.00 -0.88
CA TYR A 199 -20.25 23.62 -0.57
C TYR A 199 -21.35 23.14 -1.52
N VAL A 200 -21.11 22.02 -2.21
CA VAL A 200 -22.06 21.43 -3.18
C VAL A 200 -23.04 20.56 -2.43
N THR A 201 -24.32 20.94 -2.45
CA THR A 201 -25.41 20.24 -1.76
C THR A 201 -26.39 19.56 -2.70
N ASP A 202 -26.35 19.88 -3.98
CA ASP A 202 -27.27 19.36 -4.98
C ASP A 202 -27.04 17.85 -5.19
N LYS A 203 -28.13 17.09 -5.10
CA LYS A 203 -28.11 15.63 -5.26
C LYS A 203 -28.92 15.19 -6.46
N SER A 204 -28.35 14.33 -7.28
CA SER A 204 -28.98 13.68 -8.42
C SER A 204 -28.94 12.15 -8.26
N ALA A 205 -29.79 11.43 -8.98
CA ALA A 205 -29.59 9.99 -9.08
C ALA A 205 -28.26 9.70 -9.79
N PHE A 206 -27.56 8.66 -9.38
CA PHE A 206 -26.26 8.33 -9.96
C PHE A 206 -26.36 8.03 -11.47
N SER A 207 -27.49 7.46 -11.91
CA SER A 207 -27.81 7.27 -13.33
C SER A 207 -27.77 8.57 -14.16
N ASP A 208 -28.13 9.69 -13.54
CA ASP A 208 -28.31 10.97 -14.26
C ASP A 208 -26.97 11.73 -14.43
N ILE A 209 -25.94 11.28 -13.74
CA ILE A 209 -24.62 11.96 -13.74
C ILE A 209 -23.83 11.67 -15.03
N GLY A 210 -24.13 10.57 -15.74
CA GLY A 210 -23.40 10.19 -16.95
C GLY A 210 -21.96 9.77 -16.71
N SER A 211 -21.62 9.42 -15.46
CA SER A 211 -20.31 8.93 -15.05
C SER A 211 -20.44 7.60 -14.30
N HIS A 212 -19.43 6.74 -14.42
CA HIS A 212 -19.32 5.50 -13.64
C HIS A 212 -18.40 5.66 -12.41
N VAL A 213 -17.93 6.88 -12.13
CA VAL A 213 -17.05 7.18 -11.03
C VAL A 213 -17.86 7.47 -9.78
N TYR A 214 -17.71 6.63 -8.78
CA TYR A 214 -18.33 6.81 -7.46
C TYR A 214 -17.26 6.83 -6.37
N VAL A 215 -17.38 7.76 -5.41
CA VAL A 215 -16.43 7.94 -4.31
C VAL A 215 -17.17 7.96 -2.97
N SER A 216 -16.79 7.07 -2.09
CA SER A 216 -17.18 7.06 -0.67
C SER A 216 -15.99 7.39 0.22
N THR A 217 -16.23 7.55 1.52
CA THR A 217 -15.17 7.77 2.50
C THR A 217 -14.14 6.63 2.57
N GLU A 218 -14.52 5.41 2.14
CA GLU A 218 -13.64 4.24 2.10
C GLU A 218 -12.65 4.30 0.94
N ASN A 219 -13.02 4.96 -0.15
CA ASN A 219 -12.19 5.10 -1.33
C ASN A 219 -11.09 6.14 -1.16
N ILE A 220 -11.31 7.16 -0.28
CA ILE A 220 -10.33 8.21 -0.02
C ILE A 220 -9.31 7.72 1.00
N LEU A 221 -8.04 7.77 0.63
CA LEU A 221 -6.93 7.33 1.48
C LEU A 221 -6.62 8.33 2.60
N PRO A 222 -6.12 7.87 3.76
CA PRO A 222 -5.61 8.75 4.82
C PRO A 222 -4.42 9.60 4.35
N ASP A 223 -4.19 10.74 5.01
CA ASP A 223 -3.06 11.64 4.80
C ASP A 223 -2.98 12.27 3.40
N LYS A 224 -4.14 12.49 2.77
CA LYS A 224 -4.31 13.30 1.54
C LYS A 224 -3.70 12.75 0.23
N PRO A 225 -3.37 11.46 0.05
CA PRO A 225 -2.82 10.98 -1.21
C PRO A 225 -3.87 10.83 -2.32
N GLY A 226 -5.17 11.02 -2.00
CA GLY A 226 -6.26 10.93 -2.95
C GLY A 226 -7.09 9.65 -2.84
N VAL A 227 -7.53 9.12 -3.97
CA VAL A 227 -8.41 7.94 -4.09
C VAL A 227 -7.61 6.74 -4.60
N ALA A 228 -7.72 5.59 -3.92
CA ALA A 228 -7.05 4.35 -4.33
C ALA A 228 -7.78 3.64 -5.48
N SER A 229 -9.12 3.61 -5.40
CA SER A 229 -10.00 2.99 -6.38
C SER A 229 -11.38 3.63 -6.29
N PHE A 230 -12.13 3.60 -7.36
CA PHE A 230 -13.52 4.04 -7.33
C PHE A 230 -14.41 2.93 -6.77
N GLY A 231 -15.42 3.33 -5.98
CA GLY A 231 -16.44 2.45 -5.44
C GLY A 231 -17.55 2.16 -6.45
N THR A 232 -18.53 1.41 -6.00
CA THR A 232 -19.78 1.14 -6.73
C THR A 232 -20.96 1.56 -5.87
N THR A 233 -22.05 1.96 -6.52
CA THR A 233 -23.34 2.27 -5.89
C THR A 233 -24.48 1.90 -6.83
N ASP A 234 -25.69 1.82 -6.30
CA ASP A 234 -26.87 1.62 -7.12
C ASP A 234 -27.13 2.84 -8.01
N PHE A 235 -27.56 2.62 -9.24
CA PHE A 235 -27.86 3.69 -10.19
C PHE A 235 -28.96 4.64 -9.71
N SER A 236 -29.86 4.18 -8.86
CA SER A 236 -30.92 4.99 -8.23
C SER A 236 -30.47 5.76 -7.00
N GLU A 237 -29.26 5.49 -6.49
CA GLU A 237 -28.75 6.17 -5.29
C GLU A 237 -28.58 7.67 -5.55
N ARG A 238 -29.00 8.48 -4.57
CA ARG A 238 -28.84 9.93 -4.64
C ARG A 238 -27.46 10.34 -4.14
N VAL A 239 -26.66 10.86 -5.05
CA VAL A 239 -25.27 11.26 -4.83
C VAL A 239 -25.08 12.75 -5.06
N THR A 240 -24.05 13.32 -4.44
CA THR A 240 -23.59 14.67 -4.77
C THR A 240 -22.70 14.61 -6.00
N TYR A 241 -23.01 15.40 -7.02
CA TYR A 241 -22.21 15.48 -8.24
C TYR A 241 -20.97 16.34 -8.03
N PHE A 242 -19.79 15.74 -8.18
CA PHE A 242 -18.53 16.45 -8.19
C PHE A 242 -17.94 16.53 -9.60
N GLN A 243 -17.13 17.56 -9.83
CA GLN A 243 -16.40 17.81 -11.09
C GLN A 243 -14.90 17.71 -10.85
N ALA A 244 -14.13 17.59 -11.95
CA ALA A 244 -12.69 17.74 -11.87
C ALA A 244 -12.36 19.12 -11.24
N GLU A 245 -11.31 19.15 -10.42
CA GLU A 245 -10.86 20.32 -9.63
C GLU A 245 -11.73 20.67 -8.41
N ASP A 246 -12.76 19.87 -8.07
CA ASP A 246 -13.43 19.97 -6.79
C ASP A 246 -12.55 19.34 -5.68
N VAL A 247 -12.66 19.87 -4.45
CA VAL A 247 -12.02 19.27 -3.27
C VAL A 247 -13.04 18.43 -2.52
N LEU A 248 -12.78 17.12 -2.43
CA LEU A 248 -13.59 16.17 -1.68
C LEU A 248 -12.94 15.88 -0.33
N VAL A 249 -13.71 15.96 0.75
CA VAL A 249 -13.25 15.75 2.12
C VAL A 249 -14.15 14.75 2.82
N SER A 250 -13.58 13.70 3.43
CA SER A 250 -14.36 12.79 4.27
C SER A 250 -14.83 13.50 5.55
N ASN A 251 -16.14 13.45 5.81
CA ASN A 251 -16.71 13.95 7.06
C ASN A 251 -16.62 12.93 8.20
N ILE A 252 -16.20 11.70 7.89
CA ILE A 252 -16.04 10.63 8.88
C ILE A 252 -14.60 10.58 9.36
N ARG A 253 -14.41 10.72 10.68
CA ARG A 253 -13.10 10.65 11.34
C ARG A 253 -12.07 11.59 10.70
N PRO A 254 -12.27 12.92 10.77
CA PRO A 254 -11.45 13.91 10.09
C PRO A 254 -9.96 13.87 10.46
N TYR A 255 -9.61 13.26 11.61
CA TYR A 255 -8.21 13.02 12.01
C TYR A 255 -7.42 12.13 11.05
N PHE A 256 -8.09 11.36 10.17
CA PHE A 256 -7.42 10.63 9.09
C PHE A 256 -7.02 11.53 7.92
N LYS A 257 -7.41 12.81 7.91
CA LYS A 257 -7.08 13.78 6.84
C LYS A 257 -7.39 13.24 5.44
N LYS A 258 -8.51 12.53 5.29
CA LYS A 258 -8.95 11.94 4.02
C LYS A 258 -9.48 13.03 3.10
N MET A 259 -8.74 13.30 2.04
CA MET A 259 -9.04 14.37 1.09
C MET A 259 -8.57 14.01 -0.32
N TRP A 260 -9.30 14.48 -1.32
CA TRP A 260 -8.95 14.29 -2.72
C TRP A 260 -9.27 15.56 -3.51
N PHE A 261 -8.31 16.04 -4.30
CA PHE A 261 -8.54 17.01 -5.35
C PHE A 261 -8.92 16.26 -6.61
N ALA A 262 -10.18 16.34 -7.00
CA ALA A 262 -10.74 15.48 -8.02
C ALA A 262 -10.08 15.69 -9.38
N THR A 263 -9.63 14.62 -10.00
CA THR A 263 -9.04 14.62 -11.35
C THR A 263 -10.03 14.28 -12.45
N THR A 264 -11.26 13.92 -12.07
CA THR A 264 -12.36 13.55 -12.96
C THR A 264 -13.69 13.96 -12.33
N SER A 265 -14.79 13.75 -13.03
CA SER A 265 -16.14 14.01 -12.53
C SER A 265 -16.84 12.71 -12.13
N GLY A 266 -17.77 12.80 -11.17
CA GLY A 266 -18.52 11.63 -10.70
C GLY A 266 -19.50 11.95 -9.59
N GLY A 267 -19.95 10.91 -8.87
CA GLY A 267 -20.83 11.02 -7.71
C GLY A 267 -20.11 10.66 -6.41
N CYS A 268 -20.46 11.30 -5.32
CA CYS A 268 -20.00 10.93 -3.99
C CYS A 268 -21.15 10.76 -3.00
N ASN A 269 -20.94 9.95 -1.96
CA ASN A 269 -21.95 9.74 -0.91
C ASN A 269 -22.08 10.96 0.01
N ALA A 270 -23.08 10.95 0.89
CA ALA A 270 -23.39 12.06 1.81
C ALA A 270 -22.28 12.33 2.84
N ASP A 271 -21.42 11.34 3.11
CA ASP A 271 -20.32 11.46 4.08
C ASP A 271 -19.06 12.06 3.46
N VAL A 272 -19.08 12.36 2.16
CA VAL A 272 -18.03 13.09 1.45
C VAL A 272 -18.51 14.49 1.14
N LEU A 273 -17.89 15.48 1.76
CA LEU A 273 -18.14 16.88 1.51
C LEU A 273 -17.46 17.32 0.22
N CYS A 274 -18.20 17.99 -0.67
CA CYS A 274 -17.69 18.48 -1.94
C CYS A 274 -17.60 20.01 -1.92
N PHE A 275 -16.40 20.55 -2.07
CA PHE A 275 -16.14 21.98 -2.15
C PHE A 275 -15.72 22.34 -3.56
N ARG A 276 -16.44 23.28 -4.17
CA ARG A 276 -16.20 23.76 -5.53
C ARG A 276 -15.79 25.21 -5.53
N ALA A 277 -14.71 25.54 -6.23
CA ALA A 277 -14.33 26.92 -6.46
C ALA A 277 -15.43 27.68 -7.23
N LEU A 278 -15.71 28.92 -6.83
CA LEU A 278 -16.67 29.78 -7.53
C LEU A 278 -16.18 30.22 -8.90
N ASP A 279 -14.87 30.33 -9.09
CA ASP A 279 -14.19 30.58 -10.35
C ASP A 279 -13.03 29.59 -10.49
N LYS A 280 -12.80 29.04 -11.69
CA LYS A 280 -11.71 28.08 -11.96
C LYS A 280 -10.33 28.59 -11.52
N LYS A 281 -10.09 29.90 -11.61
CA LYS A 281 -8.82 30.49 -11.15
C LYS A 281 -8.53 30.25 -9.67
N TYR A 282 -9.56 30.00 -8.85
CA TYR A 282 -9.43 29.73 -7.42
C TYR A 282 -9.30 28.22 -7.09
N ALA A 283 -9.47 27.31 -8.05
CA ALA A 283 -9.49 25.88 -7.76
C ALA A 283 -8.18 25.37 -7.10
N TYR A 284 -7.03 25.79 -7.63
CA TYR A 284 -5.74 25.42 -7.06
C TYR A 284 -5.41 26.18 -5.77
N LEU A 285 -5.88 27.43 -5.63
CA LEU A 285 -5.80 28.16 -4.36
C LEU A 285 -6.62 27.46 -3.28
N LEU A 286 -7.86 27.07 -3.59
CA LEU A 286 -8.72 26.29 -2.69
C LEU A 286 -8.05 24.99 -2.28
N LYS A 287 -7.47 24.24 -3.23
CA LYS A 287 -6.67 23.07 -2.95
C LYS A 287 -5.55 23.40 -1.95
N SER A 288 -4.73 24.41 -2.25
CA SER A 288 -3.58 24.78 -1.42
C SER A 288 -3.99 25.16 0.02
N ILE A 289 -5.11 25.85 0.19
CA ILE A 289 -5.64 26.22 1.51
C ILE A 289 -6.11 24.97 2.27
N MET A 290 -6.97 24.16 1.66
CA MET A 290 -7.61 23.03 2.34
C MET A 290 -6.64 21.88 2.62
N PHE A 291 -5.60 21.73 1.81
CA PHE A 291 -4.57 20.68 2.00
C PHE A 291 -3.54 21.01 3.07
N GLN A 292 -3.59 22.23 3.68
CA GLN A 292 -2.75 22.57 4.85
C GLN A 292 -3.15 21.73 6.07
N ASP A 293 -2.19 21.40 6.91
CA ASP A 293 -2.48 20.74 8.19
C ASP A 293 -3.30 21.65 9.11
N GLY A 294 -3.02 22.95 9.10
CA GLY A 294 -3.79 23.96 9.84
C GLY A 294 -5.27 24.00 9.50
N PHE A 295 -5.67 23.62 8.28
CA PHE A 295 -7.10 23.47 7.94
C PHE A 295 -7.75 22.37 8.77
N PHE A 296 -7.11 21.20 8.88
CA PHE A 296 -7.62 20.09 9.69
C PHE A 296 -7.60 20.41 11.18
N ASP A 297 -6.58 21.11 11.67
CA ASP A 297 -6.52 21.55 13.07
C ASP A 297 -7.68 22.52 13.37
N TYR A 298 -7.99 23.43 12.46
CA TYR A 298 -9.15 24.32 12.57
C TYR A 298 -10.47 23.55 12.57
N VAL A 299 -10.67 22.63 11.62
CA VAL A 299 -11.89 21.81 11.53
C VAL A 299 -12.05 20.96 12.78
N MET A 300 -10.97 20.35 13.29
CA MET A 300 -10.99 19.55 14.50
C MET A 300 -11.32 20.38 15.75
N SER A 301 -10.85 21.61 15.84
CA SER A 301 -11.18 22.51 16.96
C SER A 301 -12.66 22.89 17.01
N GLY A 302 -13.34 22.92 15.86
CA GLY A 302 -14.78 23.19 15.73
C GLY A 302 -15.67 21.94 15.75
N ALA A 303 -15.09 20.74 15.63
CA ALA A 303 -15.84 19.50 15.59
C ALA A 303 -16.37 19.17 17.00
N ARG A 304 -17.70 19.12 17.16
CA ARG A 304 -18.31 18.52 18.33
C ARG A 304 -18.18 17.00 18.19
N CYS A 305 -17.29 16.39 18.97
CA CYS A 305 -17.25 14.95 19.12
C CYS A 305 -18.57 14.48 19.76
N ASN A 306 -19.49 13.97 18.97
CA ASN A 306 -20.52 13.07 19.49
C ASN A 306 -19.81 11.70 19.67
N VAL A 307 -19.48 11.38 20.92
CA VAL A 307 -19.02 10.06 21.37
C VAL A 307 -20.20 9.09 21.34
#